data_9e45aca31c37542f021229c96c1c9250
#
_entry.id   9e45aca31c37542f021229c96c1c9250
#
_cell.length_a   1.000
_cell.length_b   1.000
_cell.length_c   1.000
_cell.angle_alpha   90.00
_cell.angle_beta   90.00
_cell.angle_gamma   90.00
#
_symmetry.space_group_name_H-M   'P 1'
#
loop_
_entity.id
_entity.type
_entity.pdbx_description
1 polymer ?
#
loop_
_entity_poly.entity_id
_entity_poly.type
_entity_poly.pdbx_seq_one_letter_code
_entity_poly.pdbx_strand_id
1 'polypeptide(L)'
;QMNGKVCENLGYDDPNSDQERLLSSGVTKAVMEATKGLDNPNVVFTAHHEHIEDWNTTMYLSQLCHVENKVVPMSELRITKGALVDKDGAKIDVLYRQTYPIEDLIEDQDPETGDLVGVELLQLVKAGKLFIINPLSAFLLQPKSVQCLIWGLAEEEAFYTNEEQQWIKEYMLPTFLEPDLFLGKGSFVQKPSFGREGDTITIRDKNEHIMLQNAHQTYKASLPIFQKYTELPVVSLETEKGVEELSYVFGSFLIAGKASSIGIRAGEKITGNESYYLPVGIKRRRKND
;
A
#
# COMPACT_ATOMS: atom_id res chain seq x y z
N GLN A 1 2.79 -5.14 18.55
CA GLN A 1 3.21 -5.21 19.97
C GLN A 1 2.70 -4.01 20.79
N MET A 2 2.88 -2.76 20.34
CA MET A 2 2.43 -1.58 21.10
C MET A 2 0.91 -1.54 21.26
N ASN A 3 0.14 -1.79 20.20
CA ASN A 3 -1.32 -1.84 20.25
C ASN A 3 -1.86 -2.81 21.30
N GLY A 4 -1.33 -4.04 21.32
CA GLY A 4 -1.72 -5.05 22.31
C GLY A 4 -1.52 -4.62 23.76
N LYS A 5 -0.37 -3.99 24.08
CA LYS A 5 -0.10 -3.46 25.42
C LYS A 5 -1.09 -2.35 25.81
N VAL A 6 -1.45 -1.46 24.88
CA VAL A 6 -2.43 -0.40 25.15
C VAL A 6 -3.81 -1.01 25.39
N CYS A 7 -4.23 -1.99 24.59
CA CYS A 7 -5.50 -2.70 24.75
C CYS A 7 -5.56 -3.44 26.09
N GLU A 8 -4.49 -4.14 26.46
CA GLU A 8 -4.40 -4.85 27.74
C GLU A 8 -4.56 -3.89 28.92
N ASN A 9 -3.81 -2.78 28.94
CA ASN A 9 -3.85 -1.79 30.01
C ASN A 9 -5.22 -1.12 30.15
N LEU A 10 -5.95 -0.96 29.05
CA LEU A 10 -7.27 -0.33 29.04
C LEU A 10 -8.43 -1.33 29.13
N GLY A 11 -8.17 -2.63 29.15
CA GLY A 11 -9.18 -3.69 29.22
C GLY A 11 -10.00 -3.85 27.94
N TYR A 12 -9.41 -3.51 26.78
CA TYR A 12 -9.98 -3.76 25.45
C TYR A 12 -9.47 -5.05 24.84
N ASP A 13 -10.19 -5.60 23.88
CA ASP A 13 -9.68 -6.67 23.02
C ASP A 13 -8.86 -6.06 21.87
N ASP A 14 -7.69 -6.66 21.59
CA ASP A 14 -6.83 -6.24 20.49
C ASP A 14 -7.30 -6.90 19.18
N PRO A 15 -7.88 -6.13 18.21
CA PRO A 15 -8.29 -6.68 16.91
C PRO A 15 -7.11 -7.12 16.05
N ASN A 16 -5.89 -6.71 16.40
CA ASN A 16 -4.66 -6.99 15.68
C ASN A 16 -3.84 -8.15 16.26
N SER A 17 -4.40 -8.86 17.24
CA SER A 17 -3.69 -9.95 17.95
C SER A 17 -3.13 -11.05 17.03
N ASP A 18 -3.78 -11.31 15.90
CA ASP A 18 -3.40 -12.33 14.91
C ASP A 18 -2.47 -11.81 13.80
N GLN A 19 -2.14 -10.51 13.78
CA GLN A 19 -1.41 -9.86 12.68
C GLN A 19 -0.07 -10.54 12.38
N GLU A 20 0.75 -10.81 13.39
CA GLU A 20 2.07 -11.41 13.23
C GLU A 20 1.96 -12.83 12.64
N ARG A 21 1.02 -13.64 13.13
CA ARG A 21 0.77 -14.98 12.61
C ARG A 21 0.33 -14.96 11.15
N LEU A 22 -0.54 -14.02 10.77
CA LEU A 22 -1.03 -13.88 9.39
C LEU A 22 0.07 -13.37 8.45
N LEU A 23 0.89 -12.41 8.90
CA LEU A 23 2.06 -11.94 8.14
C LEU A 23 3.05 -13.07 7.91
N SER A 24 3.41 -13.80 8.97
CA SER A 24 4.32 -14.96 8.89
C SER A 24 3.80 -16.00 7.90
N SER A 25 2.53 -16.39 8.03
CA SER A 25 1.90 -17.33 7.10
C SER A 25 1.87 -16.81 5.67
N GLY A 26 1.56 -15.53 5.49
CA GLY A 26 1.44 -14.90 4.17
C GLY A 26 2.78 -14.82 3.44
N VAL A 27 3.82 -14.29 4.10
CA VAL A 27 5.16 -14.14 3.50
C VAL A 27 5.78 -15.51 3.24
N THR A 28 5.67 -16.45 4.19
CA THR A 28 6.18 -17.82 4.02
C THR A 28 5.53 -18.50 2.81
N LYS A 29 4.21 -18.42 2.70
CA LYS A 29 3.49 -19.00 1.55
C LYS A 29 3.93 -18.37 0.22
N ALA A 30 4.07 -17.05 0.16
CA ALA A 30 4.51 -16.36 -1.06
C ALA A 30 5.92 -16.81 -1.48
N VAL A 31 6.85 -16.92 -0.53
CA VAL A 31 8.21 -17.40 -0.79
C VAL A 31 8.19 -18.87 -1.21
N MET A 32 7.43 -19.74 -0.53
CA MET A 32 7.31 -21.16 -0.91
C MET A 32 6.77 -21.35 -2.33
N GLU A 33 5.78 -20.56 -2.74
CA GLU A 33 5.28 -20.64 -4.12
C GLU A 33 6.34 -20.16 -5.14
N ALA A 34 7.08 -19.09 -4.81
CA ALA A 34 8.14 -18.56 -5.68
C ALA A 34 9.35 -19.49 -5.77
N THR A 35 9.60 -20.33 -4.76
CA THR A 35 10.72 -21.29 -4.73
C THR A 35 10.35 -22.68 -5.23
N LYS A 36 9.09 -22.89 -5.60
CA LYS A 36 8.59 -24.21 -6.01
C LYS A 36 9.36 -24.78 -7.22
N GLY A 37 9.94 -25.94 -7.02
CA GLY A 37 10.73 -26.64 -8.05
C GLY A 37 12.16 -26.13 -8.22
N LEU A 38 12.62 -25.26 -7.33
CA LEU A 38 14.03 -24.84 -7.28
C LEU A 38 14.80 -25.66 -6.22
N ASP A 39 16.03 -26.04 -6.56
CA ASP A 39 16.95 -26.69 -5.62
C ASP A 39 17.78 -25.64 -4.90
N ASN A 40 17.72 -25.60 -3.55
CA ASN A 40 18.45 -24.66 -2.71
C ASN A 40 18.37 -23.19 -3.18
N PRO A 41 17.15 -22.62 -3.32
CA PRO A 41 16.98 -21.28 -3.86
C PRO A 41 17.59 -20.21 -2.94
N ASN A 42 18.31 -19.26 -3.52
CA ASN A 42 18.79 -18.07 -2.81
C ASN A 42 17.66 -17.04 -2.74
N VAL A 43 17.05 -16.91 -1.57
CA VAL A 43 15.95 -15.97 -1.28
C VAL A 43 16.52 -14.73 -0.61
N VAL A 44 16.30 -13.57 -1.21
CA VAL A 44 16.78 -12.30 -0.70
C VAL A 44 15.63 -11.33 -0.45
N PHE A 45 15.65 -10.72 0.72
CA PHE A 45 14.81 -9.58 1.07
C PHE A 45 15.64 -8.31 0.94
N THR A 46 15.10 -7.28 0.29
CA THR A 46 15.85 -6.04 0.03
C THR A 46 15.01 -4.79 0.17
N ALA A 47 15.67 -3.74 0.64
CA ALA A 47 15.19 -2.36 0.68
C ALA A 47 16.39 -1.40 0.62
N HIS A 48 16.12 -0.11 0.45
CA HIS A 48 17.12 0.93 0.66
C HIS A 48 17.38 1.04 2.18
N HIS A 49 18.60 0.78 2.61
CA HIS A 49 18.93 0.75 4.05
C HIS A 49 18.92 2.14 4.72
N GLU A 50 19.04 3.21 3.92
CA GLU A 50 18.90 4.60 4.36
C GLU A 50 17.44 4.96 4.72
N HIS A 51 16.46 4.24 4.16
CA HIS A 51 15.04 4.41 4.44
C HIS A 51 14.66 3.52 5.62
N ILE A 52 14.79 4.06 6.83
CA ILE A 52 14.67 3.30 8.09
C ILE A 52 13.36 2.51 8.18
N GLU A 53 12.23 3.07 7.73
CA GLU A 53 10.92 2.42 7.80
C GLU A 53 10.85 1.21 6.86
N ASP A 54 11.28 1.35 5.60
CA ASP A 54 11.30 0.28 4.62
C ASP A 54 12.29 -0.82 5.02
N TRP A 55 13.47 -0.42 5.51
CA TRP A 55 14.48 -1.35 5.97
C TRP A 55 13.99 -2.19 7.15
N ASN A 56 13.42 -1.56 8.19
CA ASN A 56 12.89 -2.26 9.35
C ASN A 56 11.70 -3.15 8.99
N THR A 57 10.85 -2.72 8.07
CA THR A 57 9.73 -3.54 7.55
C THR A 57 10.25 -4.78 6.85
N THR A 58 11.28 -4.64 6.01
CA THR A 58 11.92 -5.75 5.29
C THR A 58 12.58 -6.73 6.26
N MET A 59 13.33 -6.22 7.24
CA MET A 59 13.95 -7.03 8.29
C MET A 59 12.90 -7.83 9.07
N TYR A 60 11.80 -7.18 9.46
CA TYR A 60 10.73 -7.82 10.19
C TYR A 60 10.05 -8.94 9.39
N LEU A 61 9.74 -8.69 8.10
CA LEU A 61 9.15 -9.72 7.24
C LEU A 61 10.09 -10.89 6.97
N SER A 62 11.38 -10.63 6.79
CA SER A 62 12.42 -11.66 6.67
C SER A 62 12.46 -12.56 7.91
N GLN A 63 12.40 -11.97 9.12
CA GLN A 63 12.37 -12.73 10.39
C GLN A 63 11.10 -13.58 10.54
N LEU A 64 9.97 -13.12 10.01
CA LEU A 64 8.72 -13.87 10.02
C LEU A 64 8.63 -14.97 8.97
N CYS A 65 9.48 -14.95 7.96
CA CYS A 65 9.52 -15.96 6.90
C CYS A 65 10.19 -17.25 7.38
N HIS A 66 9.49 -18.39 7.27
CA HIS A 66 10.01 -19.70 7.70
C HIS A 66 10.85 -20.41 6.61
N VAL A 67 11.01 -19.80 5.44
CA VAL A 67 11.95 -20.29 4.41
C VAL A 67 13.30 -19.63 4.64
N GLU A 68 14.39 -20.38 4.45
CA GLU A 68 15.75 -19.84 4.54
C GLU A 68 15.90 -18.63 3.61
N ASN A 69 16.35 -17.53 4.17
CA ASN A 69 16.47 -16.25 3.46
C ASN A 69 17.54 -15.36 4.11
N LYS A 70 17.93 -14.30 3.41
CA LYS A 70 18.81 -13.25 3.92
C LYS A 70 18.32 -11.87 3.53
N VAL A 71 18.71 -10.86 4.31
CA VAL A 71 18.44 -9.46 3.99
C VAL A 71 19.72 -8.85 3.41
N VAL A 72 19.59 -8.19 2.26
CA VAL A 72 20.71 -7.55 1.55
C VAL A 72 20.27 -6.13 1.16
N PRO A 73 21.07 -5.09 1.46
CA PRO A 73 20.78 -3.73 0.99
C PRO A 73 20.66 -3.68 -0.54
N MET A 74 19.74 -2.85 -1.05
CA MET A 74 19.54 -2.70 -2.49
C MET A 74 20.84 -2.32 -3.22
N SER A 75 21.65 -1.47 -2.62
CA SER A 75 22.93 -1.01 -3.16
C SER A 75 23.99 -2.10 -3.31
N GLU A 76 23.81 -3.28 -2.70
CA GLU A 76 24.71 -4.43 -2.80
C GLU A 76 24.24 -5.45 -3.87
N LEU A 77 23.14 -5.18 -4.56
CA LEU A 77 22.61 -6.02 -5.63
C LEU A 77 23.18 -5.57 -6.99
N ARG A 78 23.43 -6.52 -7.88
CA ARG A 78 23.93 -6.25 -9.23
C ARG A 78 23.34 -7.20 -10.26
N ILE A 79 23.13 -6.71 -11.47
CA ILE A 79 22.77 -7.56 -12.61
C ILE A 79 24.07 -7.83 -13.39
N THR A 80 24.41 -9.09 -13.51
CA THR A 80 25.60 -9.51 -14.27
C THR A 80 25.36 -10.86 -14.92
N LYS A 81 25.92 -11.03 -16.15
CA LYS A 81 25.79 -12.29 -16.93
C LYS A 81 24.35 -12.82 -17.05
N GLY A 82 23.38 -11.90 -17.09
CA GLY A 82 21.95 -12.25 -17.22
C GLY A 82 21.34 -12.90 -15.98
N ALA A 83 21.82 -12.53 -14.79
CA ALA A 83 21.27 -12.89 -13.49
C ALA A 83 21.38 -11.73 -12.50
N LEU A 84 20.47 -11.65 -11.54
CA LEU A 84 20.63 -10.81 -10.36
C LEU A 84 21.53 -11.55 -9.37
N VAL A 85 22.53 -10.87 -8.85
CA VAL A 85 23.47 -11.42 -7.86
C VAL A 85 23.63 -10.48 -6.68
N ASP A 86 24.00 -11.04 -5.54
CA ASP A 86 24.42 -10.27 -4.36
C ASP A 86 25.91 -9.86 -4.44
N LYS A 87 26.39 -9.18 -3.39
CA LYS A 87 27.79 -8.73 -3.31
C LYS A 87 28.84 -9.84 -3.42
N ASP A 88 28.47 -11.06 -3.01
CA ASP A 88 29.35 -12.24 -3.03
C ASP A 88 29.31 -12.95 -4.39
N GLY A 89 28.50 -12.46 -5.33
CA GLY A 89 28.29 -13.01 -6.66
C GLY A 89 27.34 -14.21 -6.70
N ALA A 90 26.64 -14.51 -5.60
CA ALA A 90 25.67 -15.58 -5.57
C ALA A 90 24.39 -15.15 -6.30
N LYS A 91 23.92 -15.99 -7.24
CA LYS A 91 22.67 -15.76 -7.98
C LYS A 91 21.50 -15.70 -7.01
N ILE A 92 20.62 -14.72 -7.19
CA ILE A 92 19.35 -14.58 -6.47
C ILE A 92 18.23 -15.20 -7.32
N ASP A 93 17.47 -16.10 -6.73
CA ASP A 93 16.35 -16.78 -7.40
C ASP A 93 15.02 -16.14 -7.05
N VAL A 94 14.85 -15.67 -5.81
CA VAL A 94 13.64 -15.00 -5.32
C VAL A 94 14.03 -13.70 -4.62
N LEU A 95 13.41 -12.60 -5.02
CA LEU A 95 13.60 -11.28 -4.47
C LEU A 95 12.30 -10.77 -3.85
N TYR A 96 12.26 -10.59 -2.52
CA TYR A 96 11.31 -9.69 -1.90
C TYR A 96 11.89 -8.29 -1.94
N ARG A 97 11.13 -7.34 -2.48
CA ARG A 97 11.61 -5.97 -2.60
C ARG A 97 10.62 -4.99 -1.96
N GLN A 98 11.10 -4.23 -0.99
CA GLN A 98 10.42 -3.10 -0.37
C GLN A 98 11.11 -1.82 -0.85
N THR A 99 10.63 -1.26 -1.95
CA THR A 99 11.26 -0.10 -2.58
C THR A 99 10.26 0.69 -3.43
N TYR A 100 10.78 1.55 -4.29
CA TYR A 100 10.02 2.42 -5.18
C TYR A 100 8.91 1.73 -5.97
N PRO A 101 7.89 2.48 -6.34
CA PRO A 101 6.87 2.03 -7.27
C PRO A 101 7.49 1.59 -8.60
N ILE A 102 6.72 0.84 -9.37
CA ILE A 102 7.24 0.27 -10.61
C ILE A 102 7.45 1.33 -11.69
N GLU A 103 6.70 2.44 -11.63
CA GLU A 103 6.90 3.58 -12.52
C GLU A 103 8.29 4.19 -12.37
N ASP A 104 8.81 4.28 -11.14
CA ASP A 104 10.16 4.78 -10.89
C ASP A 104 11.21 3.73 -11.28
N LEU A 105 10.87 2.43 -11.10
CA LEU A 105 11.77 1.34 -11.43
C LEU A 105 12.14 1.29 -12.91
N ILE A 106 11.20 1.59 -13.81
CA ILE A 106 11.46 1.54 -15.26
C ILE A 106 12.36 2.69 -15.74
N GLU A 107 12.46 3.75 -14.95
CA GLU A 107 13.32 4.90 -15.22
C GLU A 107 14.69 4.81 -14.51
N ASP A 108 14.85 3.81 -13.64
CA ASP A 108 16.08 3.62 -12.86
C ASP A 108 17.25 3.24 -13.75
N GLN A 109 18.36 4.00 -13.61
CA GLN A 109 19.54 3.89 -14.44
C GLN A 109 20.80 3.73 -13.59
N ASP A 110 21.71 2.90 -14.07
CA ASP A 110 23.06 2.86 -13.54
C ASP A 110 23.76 4.20 -13.80
N PRO A 111 24.25 4.89 -12.77
CA PRO A 111 24.82 6.23 -12.92
C PRO A 111 26.15 6.25 -13.70
N GLU A 112 26.85 5.12 -13.83
CA GLU A 112 28.13 5.02 -14.54
C GLU A 112 27.94 4.62 -16.01
N THR A 113 27.04 3.65 -16.27
CA THR A 113 26.87 3.09 -17.62
C THR A 113 25.66 3.69 -18.35
N GLY A 114 24.67 4.22 -17.62
CA GLY A 114 23.39 4.68 -18.16
C GLY A 114 22.43 3.54 -18.52
N ASP A 115 22.76 2.30 -18.16
CA ASP A 115 21.92 1.14 -18.41
C ASP A 115 20.63 1.22 -17.58
N LEU A 116 19.49 0.86 -18.17
CA LEU A 116 18.17 0.81 -17.51
C LEU A 116 18.08 -0.44 -16.62
N VAL A 117 18.69 -0.38 -15.43
CA VAL A 117 18.81 -1.53 -14.51
C VAL A 117 17.46 -2.08 -14.08
N GLY A 118 16.46 -1.21 -13.91
CA GLY A 118 15.10 -1.65 -13.59
C GLY A 118 14.45 -2.42 -14.74
N VAL A 119 14.64 -1.99 -15.97
CA VAL A 119 14.17 -2.72 -17.17
C VAL A 119 14.87 -4.08 -17.29
N GLU A 120 16.19 -4.13 -17.04
CA GLU A 120 16.92 -5.40 -17.03
C GLU A 120 16.40 -6.36 -15.95
N LEU A 121 16.09 -5.85 -14.74
CA LEU A 121 15.48 -6.62 -13.67
C LEU A 121 14.15 -7.24 -14.13
N LEU A 122 13.28 -6.43 -14.77
CA LEU A 122 12.00 -6.89 -15.31
C LEU A 122 12.17 -7.94 -16.42
N GLN A 123 13.22 -7.84 -17.24
CA GLN A 123 13.55 -8.83 -18.25
C GLN A 123 13.95 -10.18 -17.63
N LEU A 124 14.69 -10.17 -16.50
CA LEU A 124 14.99 -11.40 -15.76
C LEU A 124 13.72 -12.09 -15.26
N VAL A 125 12.77 -11.32 -14.74
CA VAL A 125 11.46 -11.85 -14.30
C VAL A 125 10.69 -12.44 -15.48
N LYS A 126 10.59 -11.71 -16.59
CA LYS A 126 9.92 -12.18 -17.82
C LYS A 126 10.55 -13.46 -18.37
N ALA A 127 11.85 -13.61 -18.24
CA ALA A 127 12.59 -14.80 -18.68
C ALA A 127 12.50 -15.98 -17.69
N GLY A 128 11.80 -15.85 -16.55
CA GLY A 128 11.72 -16.87 -15.51
C GLY A 128 13.04 -17.13 -14.77
N LYS A 129 13.98 -16.18 -14.82
CA LYS A 129 15.29 -16.28 -14.16
C LYS A 129 15.29 -15.70 -12.75
N LEU A 130 14.29 -14.93 -12.41
CA LEU A 130 14.09 -14.28 -11.13
C LEU A 130 12.60 -14.25 -10.79
N PHE A 131 12.23 -14.55 -9.55
CA PHE A 131 10.90 -14.31 -9.01
C PHE A 131 10.91 -13.08 -8.12
N ILE A 132 9.94 -12.19 -8.28
CA ILE A 132 9.78 -10.99 -7.43
C ILE A 132 8.50 -11.10 -6.61
N ILE A 133 8.62 -10.79 -5.34
CA ILE A 133 7.52 -10.60 -4.40
C ILE A 133 7.48 -9.09 -4.03
N ASN A 134 6.43 -8.37 -4.28
CA ASN A 134 5.17 -8.73 -4.94
C ASN A 134 5.37 -8.85 -6.46
N PRO A 135 4.54 -9.65 -7.17
CA PRO A 135 4.66 -9.81 -8.61
C PRO A 135 4.32 -8.50 -9.35
N LEU A 136 4.81 -8.36 -10.58
CA LEU A 136 4.59 -7.16 -11.39
C LEU A 136 3.10 -6.83 -11.61
N SER A 137 2.24 -7.86 -11.66
CA SER A 137 0.79 -7.69 -11.77
C SER A 137 0.17 -6.94 -10.58
N ALA A 138 0.82 -6.93 -9.42
CA ALA A 138 0.37 -6.15 -8.27
C ALA A 138 0.38 -4.63 -8.54
N PHE A 139 1.15 -4.16 -9.53
CA PHE A 139 1.12 -2.78 -10.00
C PHE A 139 -0.27 -2.32 -10.43
N LEU A 140 -1.09 -3.21 -11.01
CA LEU A 140 -2.46 -2.90 -11.41
C LEU A 140 -3.36 -2.47 -10.24
N LEU A 141 -2.98 -2.77 -9.00
CA LEU A 141 -3.71 -2.35 -7.80
C LEU A 141 -3.28 -0.99 -7.26
N GLN A 142 -2.21 -0.41 -7.79
CA GLN A 142 -1.64 0.85 -7.32
C GLN A 142 -2.35 2.09 -7.88
N PRO A 143 -2.70 2.16 -9.19
CA PRO A 143 -3.33 3.33 -9.76
C PRO A 143 -4.76 3.53 -9.24
N LYS A 144 -5.08 4.73 -8.78
CA LYS A 144 -6.45 5.07 -8.32
C LYS A 144 -7.48 5.01 -9.46
N SER A 145 -7.04 5.10 -10.72
CA SER A 145 -7.90 4.92 -11.91
C SER A 145 -8.53 3.52 -11.99
N VAL A 146 -7.95 2.50 -11.34
CA VAL A 146 -8.59 1.19 -11.22
C VAL A 146 -9.93 1.27 -10.47
N GLN A 147 -10.10 2.22 -9.55
CA GLN A 147 -11.37 2.44 -8.87
C GLN A 147 -12.46 2.93 -9.84
N CYS A 148 -12.08 3.75 -10.85
CA CYS A 148 -13.01 4.16 -11.91
C CYS A 148 -13.46 2.96 -12.75
N LEU A 149 -12.52 2.07 -13.09
CA LEU A 149 -12.83 0.84 -13.82
C LEU A 149 -13.76 -0.08 -13.02
N ILE A 150 -13.45 -0.30 -11.74
CA ILE A 150 -14.29 -1.13 -10.86
C ILE A 150 -15.70 -0.55 -10.78
N TRP A 151 -15.83 0.77 -10.57
CA TRP A 151 -17.14 1.43 -10.49
C TRP A 151 -17.92 1.34 -11.80
N GLY A 152 -17.27 1.66 -12.95
CA GLY A 152 -17.92 1.60 -14.26
C GLY A 152 -18.39 0.18 -14.62
N LEU A 153 -17.58 -0.85 -14.38
CA LEU A 153 -17.97 -2.23 -14.61
C LEU A 153 -19.11 -2.70 -13.71
N ALA A 154 -19.25 -2.12 -12.50
CA ALA A 154 -20.38 -2.39 -11.61
C ALA A 154 -21.68 -1.71 -12.07
N GLU A 155 -21.57 -0.58 -12.80
CA GLU A 155 -22.73 0.10 -13.40
C GLU A 155 -23.23 -0.63 -14.66
N GLU A 156 -22.34 -1.27 -15.43
CA GLU A 156 -22.69 -2.04 -16.63
C GLU A 156 -23.41 -3.37 -16.35
N GLU A 157 -23.41 -3.83 -15.10
CA GLU A 157 -24.12 -5.05 -14.61
C GLU A 157 -23.73 -6.39 -15.32
N ALA A 158 -22.68 -6.39 -16.16
CA ALA A 158 -22.30 -7.55 -16.97
C ALA A 158 -21.06 -8.30 -16.46
N PHE A 159 -20.23 -7.64 -15.64
CA PHE A 159 -18.92 -8.16 -15.25
C PHE A 159 -18.92 -8.81 -13.87
N TYR A 160 -19.58 -8.19 -12.91
CA TYR A 160 -19.63 -8.64 -11.52
C TYR A 160 -20.89 -9.45 -11.24
N THR A 161 -20.81 -10.36 -10.27
CA THR A 161 -21.99 -10.98 -9.68
C THR A 161 -22.84 -9.94 -8.95
N ASN A 162 -24.13 -10.24 -8.72
CA ASN A 162 -25.03 -9.35 -7.98
C ASN A 162 -24.49 -9.01 -6.58
N GLU A 163 -23.85 -9.97 -5.92
CA GLU A 163 -23.25 -9.79 -4.60
C GLU A 163 -22.05 -8.83 -4.65
N GLU A 164 -21.13 -9.01 -5.61
CA GLU A 164 -19.99 -8.12 -5.81
C GLU A 164 -20.42 -6.70 -6.17
N GLN A 165 -21.44 -6.54 -7.03
CA GLN A 165 -22.02 -5.23 -7.34
C GLN A 165 -22.60 -4.56 -6.09
N GLN A 166 -23.29 -5.33 -5.24
CA GLN A 166 -23.80 -4.81 -3.98
C GLN A 166 -22.67 -4.34 -3.07
N TRP A 167 -21.60 -5.12 -2.93
CA TRP A 167 -20.41 -4.73 -2.15
C TRP A 167 -19.76 -3.46 -2.68
N ILE A 168 -19.60 -3.34 -4.00
CA ILE A 168 -19.03 -2.14 -4.62
C ILE A 168 -19.90 -0.92 -4.31
N LYS A 169 -21.22 -1.01 -4.48
CA LYS A 169 -22.16 0.10 -4.22
C LYS A 169 -22.24 0.47 -2.73
N GLU A 170 -22.02 -0.50 -1.82
CA GLU A 170 -22.09 -0.29 -0.37
C GLU A 170 -20.79 0.23 0.23
N TYR A 171 -19.64 -0.30 -0.20
CA TYR A 171 -18.36 -0.05 0.45
C TYR A 171 -17.40 0.82 -0.34
N MET A 172 -17.63 1.07 -1.62
CA MET A 172 -16.79 1.95 -2.44
C MET A 172 -17.50 3.30 -2.68
N LEU A 173 -16.70 4.32 -2.93
CA LEU A 173 -17.21 5.62 -3.33
C LEU A 173 -17.30 5.71 -4.86
N PRO A 174 -18.38 6.32 -5.43
CA PRO A 174 -18.45 6.64 -6.86
C PRO A 174 -17.19 7.34 -7.33
N THR A 175 -16.52 6.79 -8.34
CA THR A 175 -15.21 7.29 -8.82
C THR A 175 -15.21 7.25 -10.35
N PHE A 176 -14.85 8.38 -10.99
CA PHE A 176 -14.94 8.57 -12.42
C PHE A 176 -13.69 9.24 -12.98
N LEU A 177 -13.48 9.15 -14.29
CA LEU A 177 -12.39 9.85 -14.98
C LEU A 177 -12.71 11.32 -15.27
N GLU A 178 -13.99 11.71 -15.21
CA GLU A 178 -14.47 13.07 -15.44
C GLU A 178 -15.36 13.53 -14.28
N PRO A 179 -15.43 14.84 -13.97
CA PRO A 179 -16.20 15.37 -12.85
C PRO A 179 -17.70 15.53 -13.12
N ASP A 180 -18.16 15.35 -14.36
CA ASP A 180 -19.53 15.73 -14.83
C ASP A 180 -20.65 15.21 -13.96
N LEU A 181 -20.51 14.01 -13.41
CA LEU A 181 -21.53 13.40 -12.57
C LEU A 181 -21.68 14.07 -11.20
N PHE A 182 -20.73 14.90 -10.80
CA PHE A 182 -20.75 15.66 -9.55
C PHE A 182 -21.17 17.12 -9.76
N LEU A 183 -21.01 17.67 -10.96
CA LEU A 183 -21.31 19.07 -11.25
C LEU A 183 -22.78 19.39 -10.99
N GLY A 184 -23.01 20.46 -10.23
CA GLY A 184 -24.36 20.88 -9.81
C GLY A 184 -25.01 20.00 -8.73
N LYS A 185 -24.41 18.86 -8.36
CA LYS A 185 -25.02 17.86 -7.47
C LYS A 185 -24.32 17.76 -6.10
N GLY A 186 -23.00 17.70 -6.06
CA GLY A 186 -22.28 17.50 -4.80
C GLY A 186 -20.79 17.75 -4.91
N SER A 187 -20.15 17.87 -3.76
CA SER A 187 -18.69 18.02 -3.68
C SER A 187 -17.96 16.74 -4.07
N PHE A 188 -16.76 16.89 -4.59
CA PHE A 188 -15.92 15.78 -5.03
C PHE A 188 -14.44 16.03 -4.74
N VAL A 189 -13.66 14.95 -4.79
CA VAL A 189 -12.22 14.97 -4.59
C VAL A 189 -11.55 14.64 -5.91
N GLN A 190 -10.71 15.54 -6.40
CA GLN A 190 -9.81 15.31 -7.51
C GLN A 190 -8.50 14.72 -6.95
N LYS A 191 -8.07 13.59 -7.50
CA LYS A 191 -6.86 12.87 -7.09
C LYS A 191 -6.04 12.52 -8.31
N PRO A 192 -4.69 12.50 -8.23
CA PRO A 192 -3.88 11.91 -9.28
C PRO A 192 -4.07 10.39 -9.30
N SER A 193 -4.05 9.77 -10.48
CA SER A 193 -4.10 8.29 -10.59
C SER A 193 -2.93 7.65 -9.83
N PHE A 194 -1.72 8.18 -10.07
CA PHE A 194 -0.53 7.87 -9.28
C PHE A 194 -0.27 9.04 -8.32
N GLY A 195 0.05 8.75 -7.09
CA GLY A 195 0.34 9.75 -6.06
C GLY A 195 0.13 9.17 -4.66
N ARG A 196 0.78 9.78 -3.67
CA ARG A 196 0.84 9.30 -2.29
C ARG A 196 0.64 10.44 -1.30
N GLU A 197 0.44 10.12 -0.06
CA GLU A 197 0.54 11.02 1.11
C GLU A 197 -0.33 12.28 1.00
N GLY A 198 -1.44 12.20 0.26
CA GLY A 198 -2.33 13.33 0.05
C GLY A 198 -1.83 14.36 -0.96
N ASP A 199 -0.62 14.20 -1.53
CA ASP A 199 -0.08 15.09 -2.53
C ASP A 199 -0.99 15.17 -3.77
N THR A 200 -1.12 16.39 -4.32
CA THR A 200 -1.96 16.73 -5.49
C THR A 200 -3.46 16.46 -5.30
N ILE A 201 -3.93 16.26 -4.06
CA ILE A 201 -5.37 16.13 -3.78
C ILE A 201 -6.01 17.52 -3.70
N THR A 202 -7.17 17.67 -4.35
CA THR A 202 -8.00 18.88 -4.30
C THR A 202 -9.45 18.49 -4.03
N ILE A 203 -10.06 19.09 -3.01
CA ILE A 203 -11.48 18.96 -2.70
C ILE A 203 -12.21 20.14 -3.33
N ARG A 204 -13.25 19.87 -4.12
CA ARG A 204 -14.04 20.87 -4.83
C ARG A 204 -15.52 20.80 -4.45
N ASP A 205 -16.17 21.94 -4.53
CA ASP A 205 -17.64 22.00 -4.43
C ASP A 205 -18.31 21.58 -5.76
N LYS A 206 -19.63 21.54 -5.76
CA LYS A 206 -20.44 21.21 -6.95
C LYS A 206 -20.28 22.19 -8.14
N ASN A 207 -19.67 23.34 -7.95
CA ASN A 207 -19.42 24.36 -8.96
C ASN A 207 -17.93 24.45 -9.31
N GLU A 208 -17.15 23.42 -8.94
CA GLU A 208 -15.70 23.31 -9.15
C GLU A 208 -14.82 24.30 -8.35
N HIS A 209 -15.41 25.08 -7.42
CA HIS A 209 -14.59 25.93 -6.57
C HIS A 209 -13.76 25.07 -5.61
N ILE A 210 -12.50 25.45 -5.46
CA ILE A 210 -11.59 24.76 -4.53
C ILE A 210 -12.03 25.04 -3.09
N MET A 211 -12.40 24.01 -2.36
CA MET A 211 -12.67 24.06 -0.93
C MET A 211 -11.42 23.85 -0.10
N LEU A 212 -10.59 22.91 -0.53
CA LEU A 212 -9.30 22.58 0.11
C LEU A 212 -8.37 21.97 -0.93
N GLN A 213 -7.08 22.28 -0.84
CA GLN A 213 -6.06 21.74 -1.70
C GLN A 213 -4.79 21.46 -0.89
N ASN A 214 -4.14 20.33 -1.15
CA ASN A 214 -2.82 20.06 -0.59
C ASN A 214 -1.78 21.04 -1.12
N ALA A 215 -0.87 21.48 -0.26
CA ALA A 215 0.21 22.40 -0.64
C ALA A 215 1.16 21.80 -1.68
N HIS A 216 1.42 20.50 -1.59
CA HIS A 216 2.25 19.78 -2.54
C HIS A 216 1.42 19.37 -3.77
N GLN A 217 1.99 19.60 -4.94
CA GLN A 217 1.32 19.40 -6.24
C GLN A 217 2.27 18.69 -7.22
N THR A 218 2.97 17.67 -6.74
CA THR A 218 4.04 16.98 -7.48
C THR A 218 3.49 16.15 -8.64
N TYR A 219 2.30 15.56 -8.46
CA TYR A 219 1.71 14.61 -9.41
C TYR A 219 0.72 15.26 -10.41
N LYS A 220 0.86 16.54 -10.70
CA LYS A 220 -0.05 17.27 -11.64
C LYS A 220 -0.10 16.68 -13.05
N ALA A 221 0.97 16.05 -13.50
CA ALA A 221 1.02 15.39 -14.82
C ALA A 221 0.32 14.03 -14.85
N SER A 222 -0.01 13.46 -13.69
CA SER A 222 -0.74 12.19 -13.60
C SER A 222 -2.20 12.37 -14.00
N LEU A 223 -2.76 11.38 -14.69
CA LEU A 223 -4.19 11.33 -15.03
C LEU A 223 -5.03 11.59 -13.77
N PRO A 224 -5.90 12.62 -13.75
CA PRO A 224 -6.77 12.85 -12.61
C PRO A 224 -7.91 11.84 -12.57
N ILE A 225 -8.38 11.53 -11.37
CA ILE A 225 -9.65 10.86 -11.12
C ILE A 225 -10.50 11.73 -10.19
N PHE A 226 -11.82 11.55 -10.27
CA PHE A 226 -12.80 12.31 -9.51
C PHE A 226 -13.65 11.34 -8.68
N GLN A 227 -13.66 11.53 -7.36
CA GLN A 227 -14.34 10.66 -6.43
C GLN A 227 -15.32 11.47 -5.58
N LYS A 228 -16.49 10.90 -5.30
CA LYS A 228 -17.45 11.50 -4.37
C LYS A 228 -16.76 11.93 -3.07
N TYR A 229 -16.93 13.19 -2.68
CA TYR A 229 -16.49 13.66 -1.37
C TYR A 229 -17.34 13.07 -0.26
N THR A 230 -16.67 12.62 0.78
CA THR A 230 -17.30 12.16 2.03
C THR A 230 -16.56 12.84 3.18
N GLU A 231 -17.31 13.47 4.07
CA GLU A 231 -16.72 14.04 5.27
C GLU A 231 -16.10 12.94 6.14
N LEU A 232 -14.88 13.18 6.55
CA LEU A 232 -14.21 12.27 7.48
C LEU A 232 -14.69 12.54 8.90
N PRO A 233 -14.81 11.50 9.73
CA PRO A 233 -15.09 11.68 11.14
C PRO A 233 -13.95 12.43 11.82
N VAL A 234 -14.24 13.14 12.89
CA VAL A 234 -13.31 13.98 13.64
C VAL A 234 -13.16 13.46 15.06
N VAL A 235 -11.97 13.57 15.61
CA VAL A 235 -11.62 13.24 17.00
C VAL A 235 -10.79 14.35 17.62
N SER A 236 -11.06 14.65 18.88
CA SER A 236 -10.23 15.55 19.68
C SER A 236 -9.12 14.77 20.35
N LEU A 237 -7.87 15.10 20.05
CA LEU A 237 -6.67 14.43 20.59
C LEU A 237 -5.76 15.43 21.27
N GLU A 238 -5.13 15.02 22.37
CA GLU A 238 -4.01 15.72 22.97
C GLU A 238 -2.72 15.31 22.26
N THR A 239 -2.09 16.25 21.62
CA THR A 239 -0.84 16.09 20.87
C THR A 239 0.27 16.93 21.48
N GLU A 240 1.47 16.88 20.93
CA GLU A 240 2.56 17.78 21.33
C GLU A 240 2.28 19.27 21.03
N LYS A 241 1.29 19.57 20.19
CA LYS A 241 0.83 20.93 19.86
C LYS A 241 -0.34 21.38 20.74
N GLY A 242 -0.80 20.52 21.65
CA GLY A 242 -1.98 20.75 22.48
C GLY A 242 -3.19 19.90 22.02
N VAL A 243 -4.39 20.33 22.39
CA VAL A 243 -5.62 19.65 21.97
C VAL A 243 -5.98 20.06 20.54
N GLU A 244 -6.02 19.11 19.63
CA GLU A 244 -6.34 19.32 18.22
C GLU A 244 -7.58 18.51 17.80
N GLU A 245 -8.39 19.11 16.91
CA GLU A 245 -9.48 18.42 16.21
C GLU A 245 -8.95 17.84 14.91
N LEU A 246 -8.83 16.50 14.84
CA LEU A 246 -8.22 15.81 13.71
C LEU A 246 -9.24 14.91 13.00
N SER A 247 -9.20 14.93 11.69
CA SER A 247 -9.92 13.94 10.87
C SER A 247 -9.21 12.59 10.95
N TYR A 248 -9.98 11.48 10.94
CA TYR A 248 -9.34 10.18 10.96
C TYR A 248 -9.89 9.21 9.91
N VAL A 249 -9.04 8.26 9.52
CA VAL A 249 -9.35 7.20 8.56
C VAL A 249 -8.94 5.85 9.12
N PHE A 250 -9.70 4.82 8.76
CA PHE A 250 -9.36 3.43 9.06
C PHE A 250 -8.61 2.83 7.86
N GLY A 251 -7.48 2.18 8.14
CA GLY A 251 -6.81 1.29 7.21
C GLY A 251 -7.15 -0.16 7.56
N SER A 252 -7.68 -0.91 6.61
CA SER A 252 -7.91 -2.35 6.75
C SER A 252 -6.93 -3.11 5.89
N PHE A 253 -6.22 -4.08 6.49
CA PHE A 253 -5.18 -4.84 5.82
C PHE A 253 -5.67 -6.23 5.45
N LEU A 254 -5.37 -6.63 4.21
CA LEU A 254 -5.59 -7.99 3.73
C LEU A 254 -4.24 -8.70 3.55
N ILE A 255 -4.12 -9.90 4.10
CA ILE A 255 -2.91 -10.73 3.95
C ILE A 255 -3.34 -12.09 3.42
N ALA A 256 -2.81 -12.46 2.25
CA ALA A 256 -3.15 -13.72 1.57
C ALA A 256 -4.68 -13.94 1.43
N GLY A 257 -5.43 -12.87 1.12
CA GLY A 257 -6.89 -12.90 0.94
C GLY A 257 -7.71 -12.93 2.24
N LYS A 258 -7.08 -12.73 3.41
CA LYS A 258 -7.76 -12.70 4.71
C LYS A 258 -7.66 -11.33 5.35
N ALA A 259 -8.75 -10.87 5.96
CA ALA A 259 -8.72 -9.69 6.82
C ALA A 259 -7.72 -9.93 7.97
N SER A 260 -6.81 -8.99 8.18
CA SER A 260 -5.70 -9.15 9.13
C SER A 260 -5.77 -8.13 10.25
N SER A 261 -5.51 -6.87 9.94
CA SER A 261 -5.37 -5.84 10.97
C SER A 261 -6.07 -4.55 10.56
N ILE A 262 -6.30 -3.71 11.54
CA ILE A 262 -6.88 -2.38 11.40
C ILE A 262 -5.87 -1.37 11.96
N GLY A 263 -5.62 -0.30 11.18
CA GLY A 263 -4.89 0.86 11.63
C GLY A 263 -5.77 2.11 11.59
N ILE A 264 -5.53 3.07 12.45
CA ILE A 264 -6.17 4.37 12.39
C ILE A 264 -5.09 5.43 12.19
N ARG A 265 -5.32 6.33 11.23
CA ARG A 265 -4.52 7.53 11.02
C ARG A 265 -5.39 8.74 11.29
N ALA A 266 -4.90 9.66 12.15
CA ALA A 266 -5.56 10.91 12.44
C ALA A 266 -4.67 12.10 12.04
N GLY A 267 -5.24 13.08 11.37
CA GLY A 267 -4.51 14.23 10.86
C GLY A 267 -5.44 15.25 10.20
N GLU A 268 -4.93 15.98 9.25
CA GLU A 268 -5.71 16.94 8.47
C GLU A 268 -6.77 16.26 7.60
N LYS A 269 -7.74 17.03 7.07
CA LYS A 269 -8.79 16.53 6.15
C LYS A 269 -8.22 15.84 4.90
N ILE A 270 -7.09 16.30 4.39
CA ILE A 270 -6.29 15.59 3.41
C ILE A 270 -5.20 14.87 4.18
N THR A 271 -5.38 13.56 4.39
CA THR A 271 -4.47 12.73 5.20
C THR A 271 -3.08 12.69 4.57
N GLY A 272 -2.13 13.31 5.21
CA GLY A 272 -0.72 13.40 4.79
C GLY A 272 0.20 12.47 5.55
N ASN A 273 1.51 12.64 5.32
CA ASN A 273 2.55 11.81 5.95
C ASN A 273 2.73 12.11 7.45
N GLU A 274 2.36 13.30 7.89
CA GLU A 274 2.46 13.75 9.30
C GLU A 274 1.27 13.30 10.18
N SER A 275 0.41 12.38 9.69
CA SER A 275 -0.72 11.89 10.46
C SER A 275 -0.28 10.97 11.59
N TYR A 276 -0.92 11.11 12.75
CA TYR A 276 -0.71 10.25 13.91
C TYR A 276 -1.29 8.86 13.68
N TYR A 277 -0.56 7.83 14.10
CA TYR A 277 -1.08 6.47 14.18
C TYR A 277 -1.71 6.26 15.55
N LEU A 278 -2.99 5.88 15.57
CA LEU A 278 -3.72 5.65 16.80
C LEU A 278 -3.86 4.15 17.08
N PRO A 279 -3.77 3.74 18.36
CA PRO A 279 -4.06 2.37 18.75
C PRO A 279 -5.55 2.06 18.53
N VAL A 280 -5.85 0.79 18.24
CA VAL A 280 -7.19 0.28 17.98
C VAL A 280 -7.55 -0.78 18.99
N GLY A 281 -8.65 -0.61 19.70
CA GLY A 281 -9.17 -1.57 20.66
C GLY A 281 -10.67 -1.77 20.53
N ILE A 282 -11.15 -2.99 20.73
CA ILE A 282 -12.57 -3.32 20.74
C ILE A 282 -13.03 -3.38 22.19
N LYS A 283 -14.06 -2.58 22.53
CA LYS A 283 -14.66 -2.60 23.86
C LYS A 283 -15.34 -3.94 24.10
N ARG A 284 -14.95 -4.63 25.18
CA ARG A 284 -15.60 -5.88 25.57
C ARG A 284 -17.08 -5.62 25.86
N ARG A 285 -17.96 -6.35 25.18
CA ARG A 285 -19.38 -6.34 25.57
C ARG A 285 -19.49 -6.94 26.97
N ARG A 286 -20.04 -6.20 27.93
CA ARG A 286 -20.42 -6.78 29.22
C ARG A 286 -21.50 -7.82 28.92
N LYS A 287 -21.38 -9.01 29.53
CA LYS A 287 -22.35 -10.12 29.35
C LYS A 287 -23.77 -9.84 29.86
N ASN A 288 -24.10 -8.59 30.22
CA ASN A 288 -25.36 -8.17 30.84
C ASN A 288 -26.03 -6.96 30.17
N ASP A 289 -25.76 -6.70 28.87
CA ASP A 289 -26.52 -5.73 28.08
C ASP A 289 -27.27 -6.41 26.93
#